data_61217c1bbf3f48bcd6f92db22d8413a8
#
_entry.id   61217c1bbf3f48bcd6f92db22d8413a8
#
_cell.length_a   1.000
_cell.length_b   1.000
_cell.length_c   1.000
_cell.angle_alpha   90.00
_cell.angle_beta   90.00
_cell.angle_gamma   90.00
#
_symmetry.space_group_name_H-M   'P 1'
#
loop_
_entity.id
_entity.type
_entity.pdbx_description
1 polymer ?
#
loop_
_entity_poly.entity_id
_entity_poly.type
_entity_poly.pdbx_seq_one_letter_code
_entity_poly.pdbx_strand_id
1 'polypeptide(L)'
;KSLLMAPLSYFRKNMTGNIHGRLNRCLDGTIKLEKLLFMDFAPAIFNSIAAIITIFITLPIALALPMMLVIPIGIFIVLKQIKSQKGIRVELLNSKSEMDGTIVELINGIEVIRICDSLEFETNRFENKSEFLRAKEMKHHKAMAVYDCLKFINQAVFTVLVIGVSTYLATKNIISVGSVLTAYLCFNQLLKPLEELHRIFDEVSECTVLATDFFKMTEIENDFSYFPISVKSKNKETDEMINIENITFSYPESEDKVILDNFNIDINKGTYLGIAGPSGCGKSSLIKSICKLEKANGTIIIDNINLNNLSRKDISKLIALVPQSPFLIAGTIYENITYGIDREVSKDEVEEASKRAYIFDYINSLPEKFDTMVSEGGNNLSGGQRQRIAIARIFLRKPKILILDEATSALDNTSEKHIQAEIEKMKDENNTTIIAIAHRLTTLKNCDRIIVLNKGHIEEEGKFDELIDKGGMFSDMYYGKLN
;
A
#
# COMPACT_ATOMS: atom_id res chain seq x y z
N LYS A 1 5.48 -2.49 -8.74
CA LYS A 1 6.66 -1.62 -8.57
C LYS A 1 6.23 -0.21 -8.17
N SER A 2 5.37 0.49 -8.92
CA SER A 2 4.91 1.86 -8.63
C SER A 2 4.38 1.99 -7.21
N LEU A 3 3.53 1.06 -6.76
CA LEU A 3 3.01 1.06 -5.40
C LEU A 3 4.12 0.98 -4.33
N LEU A 4 5.14 0.14 -4.52
CA LEU A 4 6.27 0.02 -3.58
C LEU A 4 7.20 1.24 -3.60
N MET A 5 7.13 2.04 -4.64
CA MET A 5 7.87 3.30 -4.77
C MET A 5 7.04 4.53 -4.36
N ALA A 6 5.79 4.33 -3.93
CA ALA A 6 4.93 5.41 -3.47
C ALA A 6 5.47 6.06 -2.16
N PRO A 7 5.23 7.35 -1.93
CA PRO A 7 5.67 8.04 -0.71
C PRO A 7 4.97 7.48 0.54
N LEU A 8 5.62 7.57 1.69
CA LEU A 8 5.07 7.07 2.95
C LEU A 8 3.72 7.71 3.32
N SER A 9 3.49 8.96 2.91
CA SER A 9 2.22 9.66 3.08
C SER A 9 1.04 8.92 2.42
N TYR A 10 1.28 8.25 1.27
CA TYR A 10 0.27 7.45 0.60
C TYR A 10 -0.21 6.28 1.49
N PHE A 11 0.73 5.57 2.14
CA PHE A 11 0.41 4.44 3.02
C PHE A 11 -0.23 4.89 4.34
N ARG A 12 0.10 6.09 4.84
CA ARG A 12 -0.58 6.65 6.01
C ARG A 12 -2.03 7.05 5.73
N LYS A 13 -2.30 7.58 4.53
CA LYS A 13 -3.66 8.00 4.11
C LYS A 13 -4.57 6.83 3.76
N ASN A 14 -4.01 5.68 3.38
CA ASN A 14 -4.76 4.53 2.89
C ASN A 14 -4.51 3.31 3.77
N MET A 15 -5.57 2.72 4.28
CA MET A 15 -5.48 1.47 5.05
C MET A 15 -4.94 0.33 4.17
N THR A 16 -4.05 -0.49 4.70
CA THR A 16 -3.44 -1.62 3.99
C THR A 16 -4.48 -2.56 3.37
N GLY A 17 -5.54 -2.87 4.10
CA GLY A 17 -6.64 -3.69 3.59
C GLY A 17 -7.36 -3.08 2.38
N ASN A 18 -7.54 -1.75 2.38
CA ASN A 18 -8.10 -1.02 1.23
C ASN A 18 -7.20 -1.12 0.00
N ILE A 19 -5.89 -0.95 0.17
CA ILE A 19 -4.91 -1.04 -0.91
C ILE A 19 -4.93 -2.44 -1.52
N HIS A 20 -4.91 -3.49 -0.68
CA HIS A 20 -4.93 -4.88 -1.12
C HIS A 20 -6.24 -5.23 -1.84
N GLY A 21 -7.39 -4.92 -1.23
CA GLY A 21 -8.70 -5.20 -1.83
C GLY A 21 -8.92 -4.43 -3.15
N ARG A 22 -8.45 -3.18 -3.22
CA ARG A 22 -8.49 -2.37 -4.42
C ARG A 22 -7.62 -2.95 -5.53
N LEU A 23 -6.38 -3.37 -5.21
CA LEU A 23 -5.47 -3.97 -6.17
C LEU A 23 -6.05 -5.25 -6.78
N ASN A 24 -6.58 -6.16 -5.97
CA ASN A 24 -7.16 -7.41 -6.45
C ASN A 24 -8.36 -7.15 -7.37
N ARG A 25 -9.30 -6.28 -6.98
CA ARG A 25 -10.45 -5.93 -7.84
C ARG A 25 -10.02 -5.31 -9.16
N CYS A 26 -9.01 -4.45 -9.15
CA CYS A 26 -8.49 -3.83 -10.36
C CYS A 26 -7.82 -4.84 -11.30
N LEU A 27 -7.07 -5.80 -10.75
CA LEU A 27 -6.48 -6.89 -11.53
C LEU A 27 -7.56 -7.78 -12.15
N ASP A 28 -8.53 -8.23 -11.35
CA ASP A 28 -9.65 -9.05 -11.83
C ASP A 28 -10.46 -8.31 -12.92
N GLY A 29 -10.71 -7.02 -12.70
CA GLY A 29 -11.39 -6.16 -13.68
C GLY A 29 -10.63 -6.03 -15.00
N THR A 30 -9.30 -5.93 -14.95
CA THR A 30 -8.46 -5.84 -16.15
C THR A 30 -8.43 -7.16 -16.92
N ILE A 31 -8.25 -8.29 -16.22
CA ILE A 31 -8.29 -9.63 -16.82
C ILE A 31 -9.66 -9.89 -17.46
N LYS A 32 -10.73 -9.53 -16.76
CA LYS A 32 -12.09 -9.66 -17.27
C LYS A 32 -12.32 -8.80 -18.51
N LEU A 33 -11.75 -7.58 -18.54
CA LEU A 33 -11.85 -6.70 -19.72
C LEU A 33 -11.17 -7.32 -20.95
N GLU A 34 -9.97 -7.88 -20.81
CA GLU A 34 -9.30 -8.58 -21.90
C GLU A 34 -10.12 -9.76 -22.40
N LYS A 35 -10.65 -10.58 -21.48
CA LYS A 35 -11.53 -11.71 -21.85
C LYS A 35 -12.75 -11.24 -22.62
N LEU A 36 -13.44 -10.20 -22.16
CA LEU A 36 -14.62 -9.65 -22.81
C LEU A 36 -14.31 -9.14 -24.21
N LEU A 37 -13.17 -8.49 -24.41
CA LEU A 37 -12.79 -7.96 -25.73
C LEU A 37 -12.47 -9.05 -26.74
N PHE A 38 -11.68 -10.05 -26.35
CA PHE A 38 -11.18 -11.07 -27.29
C PHE A 38 -12.07 -12.30 -27.40
N MET A 39 -12.67 -12.76 -26.30
CA MET A 39 -13.42 -14.03 -26.29
C MET A 39 -14.93 -13.85 -26.46
N ASP A 40 -15.48 -12.71 -26.00
CA ASP A 40 -16.93 -12.50 -26.07
C ASP A 40 -17.31 -11.51 -27.19
N PHE A 41 -16.65 -10.35 -27.27
CA PHE A 41 -17.02 -9.29 -28.20
C PHE A 41 -16.74 -9.65 -29.68
N ALA A 42 -15.58 -10.23 -29.99
CA ALA A 42 -15.24 -10.59 -31.34
C ALA A 42 -16.21 -11.66 -31.92
N PRO A 43 -16.49 -12.79 -31.27
CA PRO A 43 -17.48 -13.76 -31.73
C PRO A 43 -18.89 -13.16 -31.86
N ALA A 44 -19.32 -12.30 -30.91
CA ALA A 44 -20.64 -11.68 -30.98
C ALA A 44 -20.79 -10.78 -32.22
N ILE A 45 -19.75 -10.02 -32.58
CA ILE A 45 -19.74 -9.22 -33.82
C ILE A 45 -19.82 -10.13 -35.06
N PHE A 46 -18.98 -11.16 -35.14
CA PHE A 46 -19.00 -12.08 -36.29
C PHE A 46 -20.36 -12.77 -36.45
N ASN A 47 -20.95 -13.23 -35.36
CA ASN A 47 -22.28 -13.84 -35.35
C ASN A 47 -23.36 -12.83 -35.76
N SER A 48 -23.26 -11.56 -35.30
CA SER A 48 -24.19 -10.50 -35.71
C SER A 48 -24.12 -10.23 -37.22
N ILE A 49 -22.92 -10.11 -37.78
CA ILE A 49 -22.69 -9.88 -39.19
C ILE A 49 -23.24 -11.09 -40.01
N ALA A 50 -22.92 -12.30 -39.58
CA ALA A 50 -23.43 -13.52 -40.26
C ALA A 50 -24.97 -13.58 -40.22
N ALA A 51 -25.60 -13.26 -39.11
CA ALA A 51 -27.07 -13.21 -38.99
C ALA A 51 -27.68 -12.16 -39.94
N ILE A 52 -27.09 -10.96 -40.00
CA ILE A 52 -27.53 -9.90 -40.93
C ILE A 52 -27.43 -10.37 -42.40
N ILE A 53 -26.30 -10.93 -42.81
CA ILE A 53 -26.07 -11.44 -44.16
C ILE A 53 -27.11 -12.53 -44.48
N THR A 54 -27.34 -13.46 -43.56
CA THR A 54 -28.32 -14.54 -43.72
C THR A 54 -29.73 -13.98 -43.95
N ILE A 55 -30.15 -12.97 -43.21
CA ILE A 55 -31.46 -12.32 -43.33
C ILE A 55 -31.63 -11.72 -44.74
N PHE A 56 -30.63 -11.00 -45.26
CA PHE A 56 -30.72 -10.37 -46.57
C PHE A 56 -30.65 -11.36 -47.73
N ILE A 57 -30.03 -12.53 -47.53
CA ILE A 57 -30.00 -13.59 -48.54
C ILE A 57 -31.30 -14.39 -48.54
N THR A 58 -31.89 -14.67 -47.37
CA THR A 58 -33.03 -15.62 -47.26
C THR A 58 -34.40 -14.96 -47.31
N LEU A 59 -34.51 -13.66 -46.99
CA LEU A 59 -35.77 -12.96 -46.82
C LEU A 59 -35.91 -11.79 -47.80
N PRO A 60 -37.15 -11.49 -48.27
CA PRO A 60 -37.42 -10.29 -49.08
C PRO A 60 -37.04 -9.01 -48.32
N ILE A 61 -36.53 -8.01 -49.04
CA ILE A 61 -36.11 -6.71 -48.47
C ILE A 61 -37.22 -6.04 -47.66
N ALA A 62 -38.49 -6.18 -48.09
CA ALA A 62 -39.65 -5.66 -47.39
C ALA A 62 -39.82 -6.21 -45.94
N LEU A 63 -39.27 -7.41 -45.67
CA LEU A 63 -39.28 -8.03 -44.35
C LEU A 63 -37.95 -7.80 -43.59
N ALA A 64 -36.82 -7.86 -44.31
CA ALA A 64 -35.50 -7.68 -43.73
C ALA A 64 -35.28 -6.27 -43.14
N LEU A 65 -35.73 -5.23 -43.84
CA LEU A 65 -35.55 -3.83 -43.41
C LEU A 65 -36.22 -3.51 -42.05
N PRO A 66 -37.50 -3.86 -41.80
CA PRO A 66 -38.09 -3.65 -40.48
C PRO A 66 -37.41 -4.42 -39.37
N MET A 67 -36.87 -5.63 -39.65
CA MET A 67 -36.12 -6.40 -38.64
C MET A 67 -34.86 -5.68 -38.15
N MET A 68 -34.18 -4.95 -39.03
CA MET A 68 -32.93 -4.22 -38.67
C MET A 68 -33.18 -3.06 -37.71
N LEU A 69 -34.41 -2.51 -37.61
CA LEU A 69 -34.70 -1.40 -36.72
C LEU A 69 -34.56 -1.76 -35.21
N VAL A 70 -34.61 -3.05 -34.87
CA VAL A 70 -34.40 -3.50 -33.50
C VAL A 70 -33.00 -3.14 -32.97
N ILE A 71 -31.98 -3.14 -33.88
CA ILE A 71 -30.59 -2.88 -33.52
C ILE A 71 -30.37 -1.44 -33.05
N PRO A 72 -30.68 -0.37 -33.83
CA PRO A 72 -30.40 0.99 -33.39
C PRO A 72 -31.22 1.40 -32.15
N ILE A 73 -32.43 0.88 -32.02
CA ILE A 73 -33.24 1.15 -30.79
C ILE A 73 -32.61 0.45 -29.58
N GLY A 74 -32.16 -0.81 -29.71
CA GLY A 74 -31.46 -1.54 -28.66
C GLY A 74 -30.18 -0.84 -28.25
N ILE A 75 -29.33 -0.43 -29.19
CA ILE A 75 -28.09 0.32 -28.92
C ILE A 75 -28.41 1.63 -28.21
N PHE A 76 -29.43 2.37 -28.62
CA PHE A 76 -29.81 3.63 -27.92
C PHE A 76 -30.18 3.40 -26.46
N ILE A 77 -30.94 2.33 -26.15
CA ILE A 77 -31.32 1.97 -24.78
C ILE A 77 -30.05 1.68 -23.95
N VAL A 78 -29.09 0.91 -24.48
CA VAL A 78 -27.85 0.55 -23.83
C VAL A 78 -26.97 1.77 -23.56
N LEU A 79 -26.78 2.65 -24.55
CA LEU A 79 -25.98 3.87 -24.37
C LEU A 79 -26.58 4.78 -23.28
N LYS A 80 -27.91 4.89 -23.23
CA LYS A 80 -28.60 5.65 -22.18
C LYS A 80 -28.44 5.00 -20.81
N GLN A 81 -28.49 3.67 -20.72
CA GLN A 81 -28.22 2.89 -19.51
C GLN A 81 -26.81 3.16 -18.99
N ILE A 82 -25.77 2.98 -19.83
CA ILE A 82 -24.36 3.19 -19.46
C ILE A 82 -24.16 4.61 -18.89
N LYS A 83 -24.66 5.63 -19.59
CA LYS A 83 -24.56 7.02 -19.18
C LYS A 83 -25.22 7.27 -17.81
N SER A 84 -26.39 6.68 -17.58
CA SER A 84 -27.15 6.81 -16.33
C SER A 84 -26.47 6.12 -15.14
N GLN A 85 -25.78 5.02 -15.37
CA GLN A 85 -25.22 4.17 -14.30
C GLN A 85 -23.78 4.49 -13.90
N LYS A 86 -23.05 5.27 -14.69
CA LYS A 86 -21.61 5.52 -14.48
C LYS A 86 -21.28 6.05 -13.08
N GLY A 87 -22.03 7.03 -12.56
CA GLY A 87 -21.79 7.61 -11.24
C GLY A 87 -22.14 6.62 -10.10
N ILE A 88 -23.26 5.92 -10.24
CA ILE A 88 -23.73 4.94 -9.24
C ILE A 88 -22.74 3.79 -9.08
N ARG A 89 -22.16 3.30 -10.16
CA ARG A 89 -21.16 2.21 -10.15
C ARG A 89 -19.88 2.62 -9.40
N VAL A 90 -19.36 3.83 -9.65
CA VAL A 90 -18.19 4.34 -8.94
C VAL A 90 -18.45 4.45 -7.43
N GLU A 91 -19.60 4.99 -7.06
CA GLU A 91 -20.00 5.14 -5.66
C GLU A 91 -20.18 3.78 -4.97
N LEU A 92 -20.73 2.78 -5.68
CA LEU A 92 -20.85 1.41 -5.18
C LEU A 92 -19.49 0.75 -4.92
N LEU A 93 -18.55 0.89 -5.86
CA LEU A 93 -17.19 0.36 -5.73
C LEU A 93 -16.44 0.98 -4.54
N ASN A 94 -16.60 2.29 -4.33
CA ASN A 94 -16.02 2.97 -3.17
C ASN A 94 -16.62 2.44 -1.85
N SER A 95 -17.93 2.28 -1.77
CA SER A 95 -18.60 1.74 -0.57
C SER A 95 -18.20 0.28 -0.28
N LYS A 96 -18.00 -0.55 -1.31
CA LYS A 96 -17.44 -1.90 -1.16
C LYS A 96 -16.02 -1.85 -0.59
N SER A 97 -15.19 -0.93 -1.07
CA SER A 97 -13.83 -0.75 -0.59
C SER A 97 -13.76 -0.35 0.89
N GLU A 98 -14.68 0.53 1.32
CA GLU A 98 -14.79 0.91 2.74
C GLU A 98 -15.22 -0.26 3.61
N MET A 99 -16.14 -1.10 3.14
CA MET A 99 -16.58 -2.28 3.88
C MET A 99 -15.47 -3.32 4.03
N ASP A 100 -14.69 -3.58 2.96
CA ASP A 100 -13.52 -4.46 3.02
C ASP A 100 -12.49 -3.96 4.03
N GLY A 101 -12.23 -2.64 4.06
CA GLY A 101 -11.35 -2.02 5.06
C GLY A 101 -11.85 -2.20 6.49
N THR A 102 -13.17 -2.12 6.70
CA THR A 102 -13.78 -2.34 8.02
C THR A 102 -13.63 -3.80 8.48
N ILE A 103 -13.78 -4.77 7.57
CA ILE A 103 -13.58 -6.18 7.90
C ILE A 103 -12.14 -6.43 8.38
N VAL A 104 -11.15 -5.87 7.67
CA VAL A 104 -9.73 -6.00 8.05
C VAL A 104 -9.46 -5.34 9.41
N GLU A 105 -10.06 -4.17 9.68
CA GLU A 105 -9.98 -3.49 10.98
C GLU A 105 -10.53 -4.37 12.11
N LEU A 106 -11.71 -4.97 11.93
CA LEU A 106 -12.33 -5.85 12.92
C LEU A 106 -11.50 -7.11 13.19
N ILE A 107 -10.95 -7.73 12.15
CA ILE A 107 -10.11 -8.91 12.30
C ILE A 107 -8.82 -8.57 13.06
N ASN A 108 -8.17 -7.46 12.74
CA ASN A 108 -6.96 -7.00 13.43
C ASN A 108 -7.24 -6.60 14.89
N GLY A 109 -8.45 -6.10 15.19
CA GLY A 109 -8.88 -5.68 16.52
C GLY A 109 -9.58 -6.77 17.33
N ILE A 110 -9.62 -8.04 16.88
CA ILE A 110 -10.45 -9.09 17.48
C ILE A 110 -10.16 -9.35 18.96
N GLU A 111 -8.90 -9.21 19.38
CA GLU A 111 -8.51 -9.35 20.78
C GLU A 111 -9.14 -8.26 21.65
N VAL A 112 -9.09 -7.01 21.18
CA VAL A 112 -9.68 -5.85 21.90
C VAL A 112 -11.20 -5.99 21.96
N ILE A 113 -11.84 -6.37 20.85
CA ILE A 113 -13.29 -6.61 20.78
C ILE A 113 -13.72 -7.64 21.82
N ARG A 114 -12.95 -8.73 21.97
CA ARG A 114 -13.24 -9.79 22.95
C ARG A 114 -12.98 -9.36 24.39
N ILE A 115 -11.86 -8.66 24.65
CA ILE A 115 -11.52 -8.19 26.00
C ILE A 115 -12.52 -7.14 26.50
N CYS A 116 -12.96 -6.26 25.59
CA CYS A 116 -13.93 -5.19 25.92
C CYS A 116 -15.39 -5.65 25.84
N ASP A 117 -15.65 -6.92 25.48
CA ASP A 117 -17.01 -7.46 25.23
C ASP A 117 -17.85 -6.57 24.29
N SER A 118 -17.19 -6.05 23.24
CA SER A 118 -17.79 -5.07 22.32
C SER A 118 -18.40 -5.71 21.08
N LEU A 119 -18.67 -7.02 21.10
CA LEU A 119 -19.16 -7.78 19.95
C LEU A 119 -20.45 -7.20 19.38
N GLU A 120 -21.44 -6.90 20.26
CA GLU A 120 -22.74 -6.36 19.84
C GLU A 120 -22.60 -4.96 19.22
N PHE A 121 -21.75 -4.11 19.80
CA PHE A 121 -21.46 -2.77 19.27
C PHE A 121 -20.85 -2.83 17.87
N GLU A 122 -19.82 -3.67 17.68
CA GLU A 122 -19.14 -3.79 16.37
C GLU A 122 -20.03 -4.51 15.33
N THR A 123 -20.86 -5.45 15.77
CA THR A 123 -21.85 -6.08 14.88
C THR A 123 -22.85 -5.05 14.37
N ASN A 124 -23.43 -4.23 15.25
CA ASN A 124 -24.35 -3.16 14.85
C ASN A 124 -23.68 -2.11 13.94
N ARG A 125 -22.42 -1.76 14.22
CA ARG A 125 -21.64 -0.84 13.38
C ARG A 125 -21.43 -1.40 11.98
N PHE A 126 -21.08 -2.68 11.86
CA PHE A 126 -20.90 -3.36 10.60
C PHE A 126 -22.22 -3.55 9.85
N GLU A 127 -23.29 -3.90 10.55
CA GLU A 127 -24.63 -4.08 10.00
C GLU A 127 -25.15 -2.78 9.38
N ASN A 128 -24.97 -1.63 10.03
CA ASN A 128 -25.32 -0.32 9.49
C ASN A 128 -24.58 -0.01 8.17
N LYS A 129 -23.28 -0.32 8.10
CA LYS A 129 -22.48 -0.14 6.86
C LYS A 129 -22.94 -1.09 5.76
N SER A 130 -23.23 -2.34 6.10
CA SER A 130 -23.72 -3.36 5.19
C SER A 130 -25.09 -2.98 4.63
N GLU A 131 -26.01 -2.48 5.47
CA GLU A 131 -27.31 -2.00 5.05
C GLU A 131 -27.22 -0.79 4.10
N PHE A 132 -26.31 0.14 4.39
CA PHE A 132 -26.08 1.28 3.51
C PHE A 132 -25.58 0.83 2.11
N LEU A 133 -24.65 -0.14 2.08
CA LEU A 133 -24.19 -0.75 0.84
C LEU A 133 -25.33 -1.46 0.11
N ARG A 134 -26.10 -2.28 0.82
CA ARG A 134 -27.28 -2.99 0.30
C ARG A 134 -28.30 -2.04 -0.31
N ALA A 135 -28.57 -0.91 0.33
CA ALA A 135 -29.49 0.10 -0.18
C ALA A 135 -28.99 0.70 -1.52
N LYS A 136 -27.70 0.97 -1.63
CA LYS A 136 -27.07 1.43 -2.89
C LYS A 136 -27.14 0.38 -3.98
N GLU A 137 -26.81 -0.89 -3.66
CA GLU A 137 -26.92 -2.01 -4.61
C GLU A 137 -28.37 -2.17 -5.09
N MET A 138 -29.32 -2.12 -4.17
CA MET A 138 -30.75 -2.21 -4.52
C MET A 138 -31.19 -1.08 -5.47
N LYS A 139 -30.72 0.15 -5.22
CA LYS A 139 -30.99 1.28 -6.12
C LYS A 139 -30.40 1.06 -7.51
N HIS A 140 -29.18 0.52 -7.59
CA HIS A 140 -28.55 0.16 -8.85
C HIS A 140 -29.36 -0.94 -9.57
N HIS A 141 -29.67 -2.04 -8.89
CA HIS A 141 -30.44 -3.14 -9.49
C HIS A 141 -31.83 -2.74 -9.95
N LYS A 142 -32.54 -1.90 -9.20
CA LYS A 142 -33.84 -1.35 -9.63
C LYS A 142 -33.72 -0.55 -10.93
N ALA A 143 -32.70 0.30 -11.04
CA ALA A 143 -32.46 1.07 -12.24
C ALA A 143 -32.10 0.16 -13.44
N MET A 144 -31.27 -0.88 -13.21
CA MET A 144 -30.94 -1.88 -14.23
C MET A 144 -32.19 -2.62 -14.70
N ALA A 145 -33.06 -3.09 -13.79
CA ALA A 145 -34.28 -3.80 -14.13
C ALA A 145 -35.20 -2.98 -15.05
N VAL A 146 -35.28 -1.65 -14.90
CA VAL A 146 -36.03 -0.79 -15.81
C VAL A 146 -35.47 -0.84 -17.23
N TYR A 147 -34.16 -0.76 -17.38
CA TYR A 147 -33.53 -0.85 -18.71
C TYR A 147 -33.68 -2.24 -19.33
N ASP A 148 -33.59 -3.30 -18.54
CA ASP A 148 -33.78 -4.66 -19.02
C ASP A 148 -35.24 -4.88 -19.47
N CYS A 149 -36.19 -4.29 -18.75
CA CYS A 149 -37.59 -4.29 -19.17
C CYS A 149 -37.78 -3.56 -20.50
N LEU A 150 -37.12 -2.41 -20.72
CA LEU A 150 -37.18 -1.68 -21.98
C LEU A 150 -36.56 -2.48 -23.16
N LYS A 151 -35.44 -3.18 -22.92
CA LYS A 151 -34.83 -4.07 -23.90
C LYS A 151 -35.78 -5.22 -24.28
N PHE A 152 -36.37 -5.86 -23.26
CA PHE A 152 -37.35 -6.94 -23.49
C PHE A 152 -38.57 -6.48 -24.29
N ILE A 153 -39.13 -5.30 -23.96
CA ILE A 153 -40.26 -4.71 -24.70
C ILE A 153 -39.85 -4.45 -26.15
N ASN A 154 -38.65 -3.89 -26.38
CA ASN A 154 -38.14 -3.68 -27.74
C ASN A 154 -38.13 -5.00 -28.53
N GLN A 155 -37.55 -6.06 -27.98
CA GLN A 155 -37.48 -7.37 -28.62
C GLN A 155 -38.88 -7.98 -28.87
N ALA A 156 -39.77 -7.93 -27.89
CA ALA A 156 -41.12 -8.46 -27.99
C ALA A 156 -41.93 -7.76 -29.08
N VAL A 157 -41.88 -6.43 -29.14
CA VAL A 157 -42.57 -5.63 -30.15
C VAL A 157 -42.10 -6.02 -31.56
N PHE A 158 -40.78 -6.12 -31.77
CA PHE A 158 -40.24 -6.49 -33.07
C PHE A 158 -40.52 -7.96 -33.42
N THR A 159 -40.56 -8.87 -32.45
CA THR A 159 -40.97 -10.27 -32.68
C THR A 159 -42.40 -10.34 -33.20
N VAL A 160 -43.32 -9.65 -32.56
CA VAL A 160 -44.72 -9.58 -32.97
C VAL A 160 -44.83 -8.92 -34.35
N LEU A 161 -44.09 -7.86 -34.61
CA LEU A 161 -44.06 -7.17 -35.90
C LEU A 161 -43.59 -8.11 -37.03
N VAL A 162 -42.47 -8.84 -36.81
CA VAL A 162 -41.92 -9.79 -37.79
C VAL A 162 -42.93 -10.87 -38.12
N ILE A 163 -43.55 -11.47 -37.09
CA ILE A 163 -44.59 -12.50 -37.32
C ILE A 163 -45.80 -11.91 -38.06
N GLY A 164 -46.27 -10.75 -37.66
CA GLY A 164 -47.41 -10.08 -38.27
C GLY A 164 -47.18 -9.70 -39.72
N VAL A 165 -46.03 -9.06 -40.02
CA VAL A 165 -45.68 -8.67 -41.42
C VAL A 165 -45.44 -9.90 -42.28
N SER A 166 -44.73 -10.92 -41.79
CA SER A 166 -44.49 -12.14 -42.54
C SER A 166 -45.79 -12.90 -42.86
N THR A 167 -46.71 -12.97 -41.89
CA THR A 167 -48.04 -13.57 -42.08
C THR A 167 -48.83 -12.78 -43.09
N TYR A 168 -48.84 -11.44 -43.02
CA TYR A 168 -49.52 -10.60 -44.01
C TYR A 168 -48.96 -10.79 -45.43
N LEU A 169 -47.64 -10.87 -45.61
CA LEU A 169 -47.02 -11.14 -46.89
C LEU A 169 -47.35 -12.54 -47.43
N ALA A 170 -47.48 -13.54 -46.54
CA ALA A 170 -47.92 -14.90 -46.93
C ALA A 170 -49.37 -14.92 -47.39
N THR A 171 -50.30 -14.21 -46.76
CA THR A 171 -51.70 -14.09 -47.23
C THR A 171 -51.82 -13.38 -48.55
N LYS A 172 -50.86 -12.53 -48.92
CA LYS A 172 -50.74 -11.90 -50.25
C LYS A 172 -50.04 -12.77 -51.29
N ASN A 173 -49.68 -14.01 -50.99
CA ASN A 173 -48.90 -14.93 -51.83
C ASN A 173 -47.52 -14.35 -52.28
N ILE A 174 -46.98 -13.39 -51.61
CA ILE A 174 -45.67 -12.82 -51.89
C ILE A 174 -44.54 -13.74 -51.34
N ILE A 175 -44.80 -14.41 -50.21
CA ILE A 175 -43.92 -15.43 -49.66
C ILE A 175 -44.68 -16.69 -49.30
N SER A 176 -44.00 -17.82 -49.20
CA SER A 176 -44.64 -19.10 -48.83
C SER A 176 -44.98 -19.09 -47.34
N VAL A 177 -45.96 -19.90 -46.91
CA VAL A 177 -46.31 -20.06 -45.49
C VAL A 177 -45.13 -20.55 -44.67
N GLY A 178 -44.27 -21.40 -45.23
CA GLY A 178 -43.04 -21.86 -44.60
C GLY A 178 -42.04 -20.73 -44.35
N SER A 179 -42.05 -19.67 -45.16
CA SER A 179 -41.18 -18.50 -45.01
C SER A 179 -41.48 -17.69 -43.74
N VAL A 180 -42.68 -17.81 -43.14
CA VAL A 180 -43.01 -17.18 -41.85
C VAL A 180 -42.18 -17.77 -40.74
N LEU A 181 -42.05 -19.11 -40.72
CA LEU A 181 -41.17 -19.78 -39.75
C LEU A 181 -39.70 -19.42 -39.96
N THR A 182 -39.26 -19.38 -41.23
CA THR A 182 -37.89 -18.97 -41.58
C THR A 182 -37.61 -17.55 -41.09
N ALA A 183 -38.54 -16.61 -41.30
CA ALA A 183 -38.41 -15.22 -40.83
C ALA A 183 -38.27 -15.14 -39.31
N TYR A 184 -39.07 -15.88 -38.55
CA TYR A 184 -38.99 -15.95 -37.09
C TYR A 184 -37.66 -16.54 -36.63
N LEU A 185 -37.17 -17.63 -37.21
CA LEU A 185 -35.91 -18.26 -36.89
C LEU A 185 -34.71 -17.33 -37.19
N CYS A 186 -34.71 -16.68 -38.36
CA CYS A 186 -33.67 -15.69 -38.71
C CYS A 186 -33.67 -14.50 -37.77
N PHE A 187 -34.83 -14.01 -37.35
CA PHE A 187 -34.93 -12.93 -36.40
C PHE A 187 -34.40 -13.33 -35.02
N ASN A 188 -34.72 -14.53 -34.54
CA ASN A 188 -34.14 -15.04 -33.29
C ASN A 188 -32.62 -15.20 -33.35
N GLN A 189 -32.06 -15.59 -34.52
CA GLN A 189 -30.59 -15.61 -34.68
C GLN A 189 -29.98 -14.22 -34.64
N LEU A 190 -30.72 -13.17 -35.02
CA LEU A 190 -30.26 -11.78 -34.86
C LEU A 190 -30.34 -11.28 -33.44
N LEU A 191 -31.38 -11.69 -32.68
CA LEU A 191 -31.56 -11.24 -31.29
C LEU A 191 -30.47 -11.76 -30.33
N LYS A 192 -30.04 -13.02 -30.46
CA LYS A 192 -29.05 -13.64 -29.61
C LYS A 192 -27.73 -12.85 -29.53
N PRO A 193 -27.04 -12.56 -30.65
CA PRO A 193 -25.83 -11.71 -30.58
C PRO A 193 -26.11 -10.30 -30.04
N LEU A 194 -27.30 -9.75 -30.29
CA LEU A 194 -27.68 -8.44 -29.76
C LEU A 194 -27.79 -8.47 -28.22
N GLU A 195 -28.36 -9.52 -27.63
CA GLU A 195 -28.40 -9.74 -26.20
C GLU A 195 -27.00 -9.90 -25.61
N GLU A 196 -26.15 -10.70 -26.28
CA GLU A 196 -24.74 -10.85 -25.88
C GLU A 196 -23.98 -9.51 -25.89
N LEU A 197 -24.14 -8.72 -26.97
CA LEU A 197 -23.53 -7.40 -27.06
C LEU A 197 -24.02 -6.47 -25.91
N HIS A 198 -25.30 -6.52 -25.59
CA HIS A 198 -25.84 -5.75 -24.48
C HIS A 198 -25.17 -6.12 -23.14
N ARG A 199 -25.01 -7.42 -22.87
CA ARG A 199 -24.31 -7.93 -21.68
C ARG A 199 -22.84 -7.48 -21.67
N ILE A 200 -22.16 -7.66 -22.81
CA ILE A 200 -20.74 -7.27 -22.94
C ILE A 200 -20.55 -5.77 -22.68
N PHE A 201 -21.37 -4.91 -23.26
CA PHE A 201 -21.28 -3.45 -23.02
C PHE A 201 -21.46 -3.07 -21.55
N ASP A 202 -22.35 -3.75 -20.86
CA ASP A 202 -22.57 -3.55 -19.43
C ASP A 202 -21.35 -3.96 -18.62
N GLU A 203 -20.81 -5.14 -18.86
CA GLU A 203 -19.62 -5.67 -18.19
C GLU A 203 -18.36 -4.86 -18.54
N VAL A 204 -18.16 -4.47 -19.80
CA VAL A 204 -17.05 -3.59 -20.21
C VAL A 204 -17.11 -2.25 -19.49
N SER A 205 -18.30 -1.67 -19.32
CA SER A 205 -18.44 -0.41 -18.59
C SER A 205 -18.00 -0.54 -17.14
N GLU A 206 -18.28 -1.65 -16.45
CA GLU A 206 -17.80 -1.93 -15.10
C GLU A 206 -16.28 -2.15 -15.08
N CYS A 207 -15.79 -3.04 -15.94
CA CYS A 207 -14.36 -3.35 -16.03
C CYS A 207 -13.51 -2.11 -16.39
N THR A 208 -14.03 -1.20 -17.22
CA THR A 208 -13.34 0.05 -17.56
C THR A 208 -13.12 0.93 -16.36
N VAL A 209 -14.06 0.99 -15.40
CA VAL A 209 -13.86 1.74 -14.14
C VAL A 209 -12.73 1.13 -13.34
N LEU A 210 -12.71 -0.20 -13.20
CA LEU A 210 -11.67 -0.92 -12.47
C LEU A 210 -10.30 -0.80 -13.15
N ALA A 211 -10.25 -0.93 -14.48
CA ALA A 211 -9.01 -0.75 -15.24
C ALA A 211 -8.49 0.69 -15.13
N THR A 212 -9.36 1.69 -15.20
CA THR A 212 -8.96 3.10 -15.01
C THR A 212 -8.38 3.32 -13.61
N ASP A 213 -8.96 2.70 -12.59
CA ASP A 213 -8.46 2.77 -11.23
C ASP A 213 -7.10 2.06 -11.08
N PHE A 214 -6.90 0.94 -11.78
CA PHE A 214 -5.60 0.27 -11.87
C PHE A 214 -4.52 1.17 -12.44
N PHE A 215 -4.78 1.84 -13.58
CA PHE A 215 -3.83 2.76 -14.17
C PHE A 215 -3.51 3.93 -13.24
N LYS A 216 -4.50 4.51 -12.56
CA LYS A 216 -4.25 5.54 -11.53
C LYS A 216 -3.34 5.05 -10.40
N MET A 217 -3.44 3.78 -9.99
CA MET A 217 -2.51 3.20 -9.01
C MET A 217 -1.09 3.02 -9.56
N THR A 218 -0.93 2.85 -10.88
CA THR A 218 0.42 2.78 -11.50
C THR A 218 1.03 4.17 -11.77
N GLU A 219 0.22 5.22 -11.79
CA GLU A 219 0.62 6.62 -11.99
C GLU A 219 0.89 7.37 -10.68
N ILE A 220 0.84 6.69 -9.52
CA ILE A 220 1.21 7.30 -8.24
C ILE A 220 2.63 7.84 -8.35
N GLU A 221 2.83 9.09 -7.94
CA GLU A 221 4.15 9.71 -7.90
C GLU A 221 5.10 8.87 -7.07
N ASN A 222 6.29 8.64 -7.63
CA ASN A 222 7.32 7.91 -6.92
C ASN A 222 7.89 8.79 -5.80
N ASP A 223 8.26 8.14 -4.70
CA ASP A 223 8.91 8.81 -3.58
C ASP A 223 10.23 9.46 -4.01
N PHE A 224 10.44 10.69 -3.57
CA PHE A 224 11.63 11.51 -3.90
C PHE A 224 12.94 10.81 -3.54
N SER A 225 12.93 9.89 -2.59
CA SER A 225 14.12 9.21 -2.09
C SER A 225 14.76 8.25 -3.11
N TYR A 226 14.00 7.80 -4.12
CA TYR A 226 14.52 6.93 -5.17
C TYR A 226 15.28 7.67 -6.27
N PHE A 227 15.06 8.98 -6.41
CA PHE A 227 15.63 9.79 -7.48
C PHE A 227 16.58 10.84 -6.89
N PRO A 228 17.90 10.64 -7.00
CA PRO A 228 18.86 11.64 -6.57
C PRO A 228 18.73 12.92 -7.43
N ILE A 229 18.76 14.08 -6.75
CA ILE A 229 18.73 15.39 -7.39
C ILE A 229 20.14 15.95 -7.25
N SER A 230 20.78 16.29 -8.38
CA SER A 230 22.11 16.89 -8.37
C SER A 230 22.08 18.28 -7.76
N VAL A 231 22.43 18.39 -6.49
CA VAL A 231 22.63 19.65 -5.77
C VAL A 231 24.14 19.89 -5.66
N LYS A 232 24.60 21.10 -6.04
CA LYS A 232 26.00 21.46 -5.85
C LYS A 232 26.32 21.45 -4.35
N SER A 233 27.11 20.48 -3.89
CA SER A 233 27.67 20.51 -2.55
C SER A 233 28.88 21.43 -2.51
N LYS A 234 29.03 22.21 -1.46
CA LYS A 234 30.29 22.85 -1.14
C LYS A 234 31.19 21.74 -0.57
N ASN A 235 32.07 21.18 -1.38
CA ASN A 235 33.05 20.19 -0.94
C ASN A 235 34.06 20.83 0.02
N LYS A 236 33.71 20.95 1.30
CA LYS A 236 34.67 21.05 2.39
C LYS A 236 34.76 19.66 3.00
N GLU A 237 35.90 19.03 2.90
CA GLU A 237 36.16 17.82 3.70
C GLU A 237 36.16 18.23 5.17
N THR A 238 35.11 17.77 5.88
CA THR A 238 34.95 17.96 7.33
C THR A 238 35.06 16.61 8.00
N ASP A 239 35.40 16.60 9.27
CA ASP A 239 35.40 15.37 10.08
C ASP A 239 33.98 14.98 10.53
N GLU A 240 33.01 15.75 10.08
CA GLU A 240 31.60 15.51 10.36
C GLU A 240 31.07 14.33 9.55
N MET A 241 30.35 13.44 10.21
CA MET A 241 29.62 12.35 9.56
C MET A 241 28.25 12.81 9.10
N ILE A 242 27.58 13.62 9.91
CA ILE A 242 26.29 14.21 9.57
C ILE A 242 26.35 15.70 9.94
N ASN A 243 26.01 16.55 8.98
CA ASN A 243 25.80 17.97 9.19
C ASN A 243 24.38 18.33 8.76
N ILE A 244 23.64 18.97 9.64
CA ILE A 244 22.25 19.39 9.41
C ILE A 244 22.18 20.91 9.58
N GLU A 245 21.75 21.62 8.52
CA GLU A 245 21.64 23.07 8.49
C GLU A 245 20.20 23.50 8.16
N ASN A 246 19.61 24.27 9.07
CA ASN A 246 18.31 24.94 8.92
C ASN A 246 17.17 24.00 8.51
N ILE A 247 17.08 22.83 9.11
CA ILE A 247 16.01 21.88 8.80
C ILE A 247 14.69 22.34 9.40
N THR A 248 13.70 22.50 8.51
CA THR A 248 12.30 22.70 8.90
C THR A 248 11.48 21.53 8.35
N PHE A 249 10.70 20.90 9.22
CA PHE A 249 9.90 19.74 8.87
C PHE A 249 8.47 19.83 9.39
N SER A 250 7.52 19.54 8.50
CA SER A 250 6.09 19.30 8.76
C SER A 250 5.62 18.07 8.00
N TYR A 251 4.67 17.31 8.53
CA TYR A 251 4.06 16.22 7.77
C TYR A 251 3.12 16.76 6.68
N PRO A 252 3.06 16.14 5.48
CA PRO A 252 2.17 16.57 4.40
C PRO A 252 0.68 16.53 4.76
N GLU A 253 0.31 15.79 5.80
CA GLU A 253 -1.06 15.71 6.31
C GLU A 253 -1.40 16.83 7.30
N SER A 254 -0.40 17.58 7.78
CA SER A 254 -0.52 18.62 8.82
C SER A 254 0.54 19.70 8.59
N GLU A 255 0.50 20.35 7.43
CA GLU A 255 1.50 21.35 7.01
C GLU A 255 1.59 22.54 7.96
N ASP A 256 0.48 22.90 8.61
CA ASP A 256 0.44 24.01 9.59
C ASP A 256 1.19 23.69 10.89
N LYS A 257 1.50 22.42 11.15
CA LYS A 257 2.21 21.99 12.36
C LYS A 257 3.67 21.72 12.07
N VAL A 258 4.51 22.72 12.31
CA VAL A 258 5.97 22.57 12.27
C VAL A 258 6.44 21.68 13.43
N ILE A 259 7.21 20.63 13.11
CA ILE A 259 7.73 19.64 14.06
C ILE A 259 9.19 19.87 14.36
N LEU A 260 9.99 20.19 13.32
CA LEU A 260 11.36 20.68 13.47
C LEU A 260 11.40 22.09 12.89
N ASP A 261 11.94 23.03 13.61
CA ASP A 261 11.99 24.42 13.19
C ASP A 261 13.42 24.95 13.26
N ASN A 262 13.97 25.27 12.10
CA ASN A 262 15.34 25.78 11.94
C ASN A 262 16.38 24.96 12.73
N PHE A 263 16.25 23.63 12.65
CA PHE A 263 17.06 22.68 13.41
C PHE A 263 18.45 22.54 12.81
N ASN A 264 19.49 22.64 13.67
CA ASN A 264 20.89 22.56 13.27
C ASN A 264 21.64 21.61 14.21
N ILE A 265 22.48 20.72 13.66
CA ILE A 265 23.36 19.85 14.43
C ILE A 265 24.50 19.31 13.56
N ASP A 266 25.69 19.20 14.17
CA ASP A 266 26.86 18.52 13.61
C ASP A 266 27.17 17.28 14.43
N ILE A 267 27.44 16.16 13.77
CA ILE A 267 27.77 14.87 14.38
C ILE A 267 29.06 14.36 13.75
N ASN A 268 30.11 14.25 14.54
CA ASN A 268 31.43 13.80 14.07
C ASN A 268 31.45 12.27 13.80
N LYS A 269 32.39 11.83 12.97
CA LYS A 269 32.62 10.41 12.71
C LYS A 269 32.98 9.67 14.00
N GLY A 270 32.41 8.48 14.18
CA GLY A 270 32.64 7.64 15.35
C GLY A 270 32.03 8.19 16.66
N THR A 271 31.17 9.20 16.63
CA THR A 271 30.49 9.72 17.80
C THR A 271 29.27 8.87 18.16
N TYR A 272 29.06 8.64 19.45
CA TYR A 272 27.84 8.05 19.99
C TYR A 272 26.93 9.18 20.51
N LEU A 273 25.96 9.59 19.70
CA LEU A 273 24.99 10.65 20.04
C LEU A 273 23.74 10.06 20.66
N GLY A 274 23.36 10.52 21.84
CA GLY A 274 22.07 10.27 22.48
C GLY A 274 21.05 11.36 22.14
N ILE A 275 19.83 11.00 21.83
CA ILE A 275 18.71 11.94 21.64
C ILE A 275 17.65 11.66 22.69
N ALA A 276 17.45 12.59 23.60
CA ALA A 276 16.41 12.58 24.63
C ALA A 276 15.33 13.64 24.34
N GLY A 277 14.22 13.57 25.03
CA GLY A 277 13.14 14.57 24.95
C GLY A 277 11.75 13.93 25.11
N PRO A 278 10.72 14.72 25.41
CA PRO A 278 9.36 14.24 25.61
C PRO A 278 8.75 13.62 24.35
N SER A 279 7.65 12.90 24.51
CA SER A 279 6.92 12.35 23.38
C SER A 279 6.42 13.46 22.46
N GLY A 280 6.56 13.27 21.14
CA GLY A 280 6.11 14.24 20.15
C GLY A 280 7.04 15.46 19.91
N CYS A 281 8.20 15.54 20.55
CA CYS A 281 9.14 16.67 20.36
C CYS A 281 9.91 16.67 19.02
N GLY A 282 9.79 15.61 18.19
CA GLY A 282 10.39 15.54 16.84
C GLY A 282 11.49 14.50 16.65
N LYS A 283 11.86 13.68 17.65
CA LYS A 283 12.95 12.67 17.57
C LYS A 283 12.81 11.73 16.36
N SER A 284 11.68 11.06 16.24
CA SER A 284 11.45 10.13 15.11
C SER A 284 11.32 10.85 13.77
N SER A 285 10.88 12.10 13.74
CA SER A 285 10.84 12.92 12.52
C SER A 285 12.25 13.29 12.06
N LEU A 286 13.14 13.62 12.98
CA LEU A 286 14.55 13.87 12.68
C LEU A 286 15.20 12.62 12.06
N ILE A 287 15.01 11.45 12.67
CA ILE A 287 15.52 10.18 12.13
C ILE A 287 14.98 9.89 10.73
N LYS A 288 13.68 10.07 10.52
CA LYS A 288 13.07 9.86 9.19
C LYS A 288 13.65 10.82 8.14
N SER A 289 13.96 12.06 8.51
CA SER A 289 14.60 13.03 7.63
C SER A 289 16.06 12.63 7.31
N ILE A 290 16.85 12.19 8.29
CA ILE A 290 18.22 11.68 8.08
C ILE A 290 18.21 10.43 7.19
N CYS A 291 17.26 9.54 7.38
CA CYS A 291 17.09 8.34 6.56
C CYS A 291 16.50 8.61 5.16
N LYS A 292 16.21 9.87 4.80
CA LYS A 292 15.53 10.27 3.55
C LYS A 292 14.19 9.54 3.37
N LEU A 293 13.49 9.24 4.46
CA LEU A 293 12.14 8.65 4.44
C LEU A 293 11.06 9.72 4.38
N GLU A 294 11.35 10.93 4.87
CA GLU A 294 10.50 12.11 4.82
C GLU A 294 11.30 13.29 4.26
N LYS A 295 10.62 14.12 3.47
CA LYS A 295 11.24 15.29 2.86
C LYS A 295 11.21 16.45 3.86
N ALA A 296 12.40 16.94 4.24
CA ALA A 296 12.55 18.16 5.03
C ALA A 296 13.09 19.31 4.17
N ASN A 297 12.78 20.53 4.55
CA ASN A 297 13.36 21.73 3.96
C ASN A 297 14.67 22.05 4.70
N GLY A 298 15.71 22.50 4.00
CA GLY A 298 17.04 22.76 4.53
C GLY A 298 18.08 21.83 3.91
N THR A 299 19.22 21.68 4.58
CA THR A 299 20.34 20.88 4.06
C THR A 299 20.74 19.79 5.04
N ILE A 300 20.85 18.55 4.54
CA ILE A 300 21.45 17.44 5.27
C ILE A 300 22.63 16.92 4.45
N ILE A 301 23.80 16.88 5.05
CA ILE A 301 25.04 16.36 4.46
C ILE A 301 25.44 15.13 5.24
N ILE A 302 25.74 14.02 4.55
CA ILE A 302 26.17 12.75 5.14
C ILE A 302 27.47 12.35 4.47
N ASP A 303 28.52 12.14 5.26
CA ASP A 303 29.88 11.78 4.79
C ASP A 303 30.34 12.72 3.65
N ASN A 304 30.17 14.02 3.84
CA ASN A 304 30.47 15.11 2.88
C ASN A 304 29.61 15.13 1.61
N ILE A 305 28.54 14.33 1.53
CA ILE A 305 27.64 14.30 0.38
C ILE A 305 26.25 14.80 0.78
N ASN A 306 25.69 15.73 0.00
CA ASN A 306 24.30 16.17 0.25
C ASN A 306 23.34 14.98 0.11
N LEU A 307 22.46 14.80 1.08
CA LEU A 307 21.49 13.71 1.13
C LEU A 307 20.62 13.61 -0.12
N ASN A 308 20.32 14.73 -0.77
CA ASN A 308 19.54 14.75 -2.00
C ASN A 308 20.29 14.10 -3.18
N ASN A 309 21.61 14.09 -3.16
CA ASN A 309 22.45 13.48 -4.19
C ASN A 309 22.59 11.97 -4.02
N LEU A 310 22.26 11.42 -2.83
CA LEU A 310 22.35 10.00 -2.54
C LEU A 310 21.11 9.26 -3.04
N SER A 311 21.35 8.15 -3.74
CA SER A 311 20.27 7.21 -4.08
C SER A 311 19.84 6.40 -2.86
N ARG A 312 18.66 5.76 -2.92
CA ARG A 312 18.22 4.83 -1.87
C ARG A 312 19.23 3.70 -1.62
N LYS A 313 19.88 3.23 -2.67
CA LYS A 313 20.94 2.21 -2.58
C LYS A 313 22.18 2.72 -1.83
N ASP A 314 22.58 3.96 -2.05
CA ASP A 314 23.73 4.56 -1.35
C ASP A 314 23.39 4.77 0.14
N ILE A 315 22.22 5.32 0.43
CA ILE A 315 21.73 5.48 1.81
C ILE A 315 21.68 4.14 2.53
N SER A 316 21.18 3.11 1.87
CA SER A 316 21.09 1.78 2.46
C SER A 316 22.42 1.16 2.82
N LYS A 317 23.51 1.55 2.15
CA LYS A 317 24.88 1.11 2.49
C LYS A 317 25.50 1.93 3.62
N LEU A 318 25.13 3.19 3.73
CA LEU A 318 25.68 4.12 4.73
C LEU A 318 24.96 4.00 6.07
N ILE A 319 23.63 3.92 6.04
CA ILE A 319 22.78 4.00 7.23
C ILE A 319 22.06 2.67 7.47
N ALA A 320 22.06 2.23 8.72
CA ALA A 320 21.17 1.19 9.19
C ALA A 320 20.31 1.72 10.35
N LEU A 321 19.04 1.35 10.35
CA LEU A 321 18.06 1.74 11.37
C LEU A 321 17.49 0.48 12.03
N VAL A 322 17.54 0.43 13.37
CA VAL A 322 16.72 -0.49 14.17
C VAL A 322 15.52 0.31 14.66
N PRO A 323 14.32 0.08 14.13
CA PRO A 323 13.13 0.77 14.59
C PRO A 323 12.64 0.19 15.92
N GLN A 324 11.81 0.94 16.63
CA GLN A 324 11.16 0.51 17.89
C GLN A 324 10.44 -0.85 17.76
N SER A 325 9.74 -1.05 16.65
CA SER A 325 9.09 -2.33 16.30
C SER A 325 9.69 -2.87 15.02
N PRO A 326 10.66 -3.80 15.10
CA PRO A 326 11.31 -4.34 13.93
C PRO A 326 10.36 -5.22 13.11
N PHE A 327 10.37 -5.02 11.80
CA PHE A 327 9.62 -5.83 10.87
C PHE A 327 10.44 -7.03 10.38
N LEU A 328 9.85 -8.22 10.48
CA LEU A 328 10.40 -9.44 9.93
C LEU A 328 9.51 -9.93 8.78
N ILE A 329 10.16 -10.39 7.70
CA ILE A 329 9.45 -10.98 6.57
C ILE A 329 9.04 -12.42 6.88
N ALA A 330 7.95 -12.88 6.28
CA ALA A 330 7.63 -14.30 6.23
C ALA A 330 8.70 -15.03 5.43
N GLY A 331 9.48 -15.88 6.10
CA GLY A 331 10.65 -16.58 5.56
C GLY A 331 11.48 -17.18 6.67
N THR A 332 12.67 -17.71 6.36
CA THR A 332 13.54 -18.30 7.37
C THR A 332 14.23 -17.24 8.26
N ILE A 333 14.76 -17.66 9.40
CA ILE A 333 15.60 -16.79 10.25
C ILE A 333 16.82 -16.33 9.46
N TYR A 334 17.43 -17.22 8.66
CA TYR A 334 18.55 -16.90 7.79
C TYR A 334 18.21 -15.77 6.82
N GLU A 335 17.10 -15.88 6.09
CA GLU A 335 16.63 -14.86 5.17
C GLU A 335 16.34 -13.51 5.87
N ASN A 336 15.82 -13.56 7.09
CA ASN A 336 15.60 -12.36 7.88
C ASN A 336 16.88 -11.67 8.33
N ILE A 337 17.93 -12.42 8.70
CA ILE A 337 19.23 -11.83 9.08
C ILE A 337 19.95 -11.27 7.87
N THR A 338 19.89 -11.96 6.73
CA THR A 338 20.57 -11.55 5.48
C THR A 338 19.77 -10.55 4.65
N TYR A 339 18.56 -10.15 5.11
CA TYR A 339 17.67 -9.29 4.35
C TYR A 339 18.29 -7.95 3.95
N GLY A 340 18.27 -7.66 2.66
CA GLY A 340 18.77 -6.41 2.09
C GLY A 340 20.30 -6.35 1.91
N ILE A 341 20.99 -7.48 1.93
CA ILE A 341 22.43 -7.60 1.63
C ILE A 341 22.61 -8.05 0.18
N ASP A 342 23.29 -7.24 -0.62
CA ASP A 342 23.49 -7.44 -2.08
C ASP A 342 24.71 -8.37 -2.40
N ARG A 343 25.15 -9.21 -1.45
CA ARG A 343 26.24 -10.16 -1.63
C ARG A 343 25.89 -11.52 -1.08
N GLU A 344 26.61 -12.54 -1.51
CA GLU A 344 26.56 -13.84 -0.85
C GLU A 344 27.13 -13.71 0.57
N VAL A 345 26.41 -14.31 1.51
CA VAL A 345 26.75 -14.32 2.93
C VAL A 345 27.02 -15.74 3.35
N SER A 346 28.16 -15.98 4.01
CA SER A 346 28.48 -17.30 4.53
C SER A 346 27.66 -17.63 5.79
N LYS A 347 27.49 -18.92 6.06
CA LYS A 347 26.82 -19.35 7.30
C LYS A 347 27.58 -18.88 8.54
N ASP A 348 28.89 -18.89 8.50
CA ASP A 348 29.75 -18.45 9.61
C ASP A 348 29.55 -16.97 9.95
N GLU A 349 29.38 -16.10 8.92
CA GLU A 349 29.08 -14.67 9.13
C GLU A 349 27.71 -14.47 9.81
N VAL A 350 26.70 -15.27 9.43
CA VAL A 350 25.35 -15.21 10.02
C VAL A 350 25.38 -15.72 11.47
N GLU A 351 26.15 -16.77 11.74
CA GLU A 351 26.35 -17.28 13.10
C GLU A 351 27.06 -16.26 13.99
N GLU A 352 28.13 -15.63 13.50
CA GLU A 352 28.85 -14.59 14.23
C GLU A 352 27.93 -13.39 14.54
N ALA A 353 27.22 -12.89 13.55
CA ALA A 353 26.24 -11.82 13.74
C ALA A 353 25.16 -12.18 14.78
N SER A 354 24.71 -13.44 14.77
CA SER A 354 23.71 -13.96 15.72
C SER A 354 24.27 -14.08 17.14
N LYS A 355 25.55 -14.45 17.29
CA LYS A 355 26.24 -14.47 18.59
C LYS A 355 26.36 -13.06 19.16
N ARG A 356 26.79 -12.10 18.35
CA ARG A 356 26.88 -10.69 18.73
C ARG A 356 25.52 -10.10 19.14
N ALA A 357 24.44 -10.52 18.46
CA ALA A 357 23.07 -10.12 18.79
C ALA A 357 22.44 -10.92 19.94
N TYR A 358 23.20 -11.81 20.60
CA TYR A 358 22.70 -12.63 21.72
C TYR A 358 21.44 -13.45 21.41
N ILE A 359 21.35 -13.97 20.16
CA ILE A 359 20.21 -14.78 19.68
C ILE A 359 20.62 -16.18 19.22
N PHE A 360 21.95 -16.46 19.06
CA PHE A 360 22.48 -17.69 18.51
C PHE A 360 22.02 -18.93 19.29
N ASP A 361 22.10 -18.92 20.61
CA ASP A 361 21.74 -20.07 21.46
C ASP A 361 20.27 -20.41 21.31
N TYR A 362 19.41 -19.40 21.23
CA TYR A 362 17.98 -19.60 20.93
C TYR A 362 17.80 -20.23 19.54
N ILE A 363 18.42 -19.69 18.51
CA ILE A 363 18.30 -20.25 17.14
C ILE A 363 18.81 -21.70 17.12
N ASN A 364 19.92 -21.98 17.77
CA ASN A 364 20.51 -23.32 17.79
C ASN A 364 19.67 -24.34 18.60
N SER A 365 18.81 -23.87 19.50
CA SER A 365 17.85 -24.71 20.24
C SER A 365 16.63 -25.11 19.42
N LEU A 366 16.38 -24.45 18.28
CA LEU A 366 15.26 -24.76 17.41
C LEU A 366 15.56 -25.99 16.54
N PRO A 367 14.55 -26.84 16.22
CA PRO A 367 14.75 -28.05 15.40
C PRO A 367 15.39 -27.75 14.04
N GLU A 368 14.94 -26.71 13.36
CA GLU A 368 15.41 -26.30 12.03
C GLU A 368 16.45 -25.18 12.07
N LYS A 369 16.88 -24.74 13.27
CA LYS A 369 17.89 -23.71 13.49
C LYS A 369 17.62 -22.45 12.63
N PHE A 370 18.58 -22.06 11.78
CA PHE A 370 18.46 -20.90 10.89
C PHE A 370 17.43 -21.06 9.78
N ASP A 371 17.03 -22.30 9.45
CA ASP A 371 15.99 -22.59 8.47
C ASP A 371 14.56 -22.53 9.07
N THR A 372 14.46 -22.29 10.39
CA THR A 372 13.17 -22.12 11.06
C THR A 372 12.38 -20.98 10.44
N MET A 373 11.11 -21.26 10.10
CA MET A 373 10.21 -20.29 9.50
C MET A 373 9.72 -19.25 10.50
N VAL A 374 9.86 -18.00 10.10
CA VAL A 374 9.28 -16.81 10.76
C VAL A 374 7.96 -16.50 10.07
N SER A 375 6.89 -16.37 10.85
CA SER A 375 5.57 -15.98 10.34
C SER A 375 5.55 -14.49 9.95
N GLU A 376 4.50 -14.07 9.25
CA GLU A 376 4.31 -12.67 8.86
C GLU A 376 4.42 -11.73 10.07
N GLY A 377 5.28 -10.72 9.95
CA GLY A 377 5.59 -9.79 11.03
C GLY A 377 6.32 -10.40 12.24
N GLY A 378 6.72 -11.68 12.17
CA GLY A 378 7.40 -12.37 13.28
C GLY A 378 6.47 -12.72 14.45
N ASN A 379 5.19 -12.93 14.20
CA ASN A 379 4.18 -13.18 15.25
C ASN A 379 4.42 -14.46 16.06
N ASN A 380 5.22 -15.40 15.55
CA ASN A 380 5.65 -16.60 16.28
C ASN A 380 6.89 -16.40 17.16
N LEU A 381 7.43 -15.18 17.23
CA LEU A 381 8.59 -14.82 18.04
C LEU A 381 8.22 -13.81 19.13
N SER A 382 8.93 -13.85 20.25
CA SER A 382 8.79 -12.82 21.28
C SER A 382 9.33 -11.46 20.78
N GLY A 383 8.91 -10.35 21.41
CA GLY A 383 9.39 -9.00 21.08
C GLY A 383 10.91 -8.90 21.13
N GLY A 384 11.54 -9.45 22.18
CA GLY A 384 12.99 -9.48 22.31
C GLY A 384 13.69 -10.34 21.27
N GLN A 385 13.10 -11.47 20.84
CA GLN A 385 13.65 -12.29 19.77
C GLN A 385 13.61 -11.55 18.43
N ARG A 386 12.49 -10.86 18.13
CA ARG A 386 12.39 -10.02 16.91
C ARG A 386 13.46 -8.92 16.90
N GLN A 387 13.64 -8.22 18.04
CA GLN A 387 14.65 -7.18 18.15
C GLN A 387 16.06 -7.74 17.94
N ARG A 388 16.40 -8.86 18.57
CA ARG A 388 17.73 -9.48 18.41
C ARG A 388 18.00 -9.95 16.99
N ILE A 389 17.02 -10.49 16.27
CA ILE A 389 17.16 -10.81 14.83
C ILE A 389 17.41 -9.54 13.99
N ALA A 390 16.69 -8.45 14.27
CA ALA A 390 16.92 -7.19 13.59
C ALA A 390 18.30 -6.60 13.89
N ILE A 391 18.80 -6.76 15.11
CA ILE A 391 20.16 -6.34 15.52
C ILE A 391 21.21 -7.22 14.84
N ALA A 392 21.01 -8.56 14.72
CA ALA A 392 21.90 -9.45 13.97
C ALA A 392 22.06 -9.00 12.51
N ARG A 393 20.96 -8.58 11.86
CA ARG A 393 20.96 -7.99 10.51
C ARG A 393 21.91 -6.80 10.41
N ILE A 394 21.98 -5.97 11.46
CA ILE A 394 22.84 -4.78 11.52
C ILE A 394 24.30 -5.14 11.71
N PHE A 395 24.61 -6.06 12.62
CA PHE A 395 25.98 -6.52 12.82
C PHE A 395 26.58 -7.16 11.56
N LEU A 396 25.74 -7.89 10.79
CA LEU A 396 26.15 -8.45 9.52
C LEU A 396 26.40 -7.37 8.45
N ARG A 397 25.65 -6.26 8.51
CA ARG A 397 25.67 -5.19 7.50
C ARG A 397 26.83 -4.20 7.66
N LYS A 398 27.34 -4.01 8.90
CA LYS A 398 28.45 -3.10 9.27
C LYS A 398 28.30 -1.68 8.67
N PRO A 399 27.23 -0.93 9.02
CA PRO A 399 26.98 0.40 8.46
C PRO A 399 27.97 1.44 8.98
N LYS A 400 28.13 2.57 8.26
CA LYS A 400 28.87 3.73 8.76
C LYS A 400 28.09 4.53 9.80
N ILE A 401 26.75 4.55 9.68
CA ILE A 401 25.83 5.21 10.62
C ILE A 401 24.83 4.18 11.11
N LEU A 402 24.76 3.99 12.41
CA LEU A 402 23.80 3.16 13.09
C LEU A 402 22.78 4.03 13.85
N ILE A 403 21.51 3.86 13.54
CA ILE A 403 20.43 4.55 14.23
C ILE A 403 19.63 3.53 15.05
N LEU A 404 19.47 3.78 16.34
CA LEU A 404 18.75 2.95 17.29
C LEU A 404 17.52 3.73 17.78
N ASP A 405 16.33 3.40 17.30
CA ASP A 405 15.07 4.02 17.75
C ASP A 405 14.42 3.09 18.77
N GLU A 406 14.71 3.33 20.06
CA GLU A 406 14.25 2.50 21.20
C GLU A 406 14.55 0.99 21.04
N ALA A 407 15.66 0.67 20.37
CA ALA A 407 15.99 -0.66 19.88
C ALA A 407 16.21 -1.73 20.97
N THR A 408 16.27 -1.37 22.25
CA THR A 408 16.49 -2.31 23.36
C THR A 408 15.29 -2.40 24.31
N SER A 409 14.19 -1.72 24.01
CA SER A 409 13.03 -1.59 24.92
C SER A 409 12.34 -2.91 25.28
N ALA A 410 12.39 -3.92 24.40
CA ALA A 410 11.78 -5.25 24.60
C ALA A 410 12.80 -6.31 25.09
N LEU A 411 14.03 -5.91 25.39
CA LEU A 411 15.08 -6.82 25.86
C LEU A 411 15.11 -6.93 27.39
N ASP A 412 15.53 -8.08 27.86
CA ASP A 412 15.90 -8.28 29.26
C ASP A 412 17.25 -7.60 29.57
N ASN A 413 17.49 -7.27 30.83
CA ASN A 413 18.67 -6.52 31.23
C ASN A 413 20.01 -7.19 30.87
N THR A 414 20.05 -8.53 30.79
CA THR A 414 21.27 -9.28 30.43
C THR A 414 21.56 -9.14 28.94
N SER A 415 20.54 -9.38 28.09
CA SER A 415 20.64 -9.20 26.65
C SER A 415 20.93 -7.74 26.27
N GLU A 416 20.30 -6.77 26.93
CA GLU A 416 20.54 -5.35 26.71
C GLU A 416 22.00 -4.97 26.95
N LYS A 417 22.58 -5.35 28.10
CA LYS A 417 24.00 -5.07 28.43
C LYS A 417 24.96 -5.68 27.42
N HIS A 418 24.70 -6.94 26.98
CA HIS A 418 25.55 -7.61 26.00
C HIS A 418 25.50 -6.89 24.65
N ILE A 419 24.33 -6.59 24.17
CA ILE A 419 24.12 -5.89 22.89
C ILE A 419 24.72 -4.49 22.93
N GLN A 420 24.58 -3.77 24.06
CA GLN A 420 25.19 -2.46 24.24
C GLN A 420 26.72 -2.53 24.12
N ALA A 421 27.36 -3.52 24.76
CA ALA A 421 28.80 -3.73 24.66
C ALA A 421 29.25 -4.06 23.22
N GLU A 422 28.45 -4.85 22.47
CA GLU A 422 28.75 -5.15 21.07
C GLU A 422 28.55 -3.94 20.14
N ILE A 423 27.60 -3.05 20.45
CA ILE A 423 27.41 -1.78 19.74
C ILE A 423 28.59 -0.84 19.98
N GLU A 424 29.08 -0.74 21.22
CA GLU A 424 30.28 0.04 21.56
C GLU A 424 31.54 -0.49 20.85
N LYS A 425 31.73 -1.81 20.82
CA LYS A 425 32.82 -2.43 20.01
C LYS A 425 32.70 -2.06 18.53
N MET A 426 31.49 -2.08 17.96
CA MET A 426 31.30 -1.73 16.55
C MET A 426 31.65 -0.27 16.28
N LYS A 427 31.39 0.64 17.24
CA LYS A 427 31.86 2.03 17.19
C LYS A 427 33.37 2.10 17.12
N ASP A 428 34.07 1.42 18.02
CA ASP A 428 35.52 1.49 18.14
C ASP A 428 36.26 0.79 17.00
N GLU A 429 35.77 -0.40 16.58
CA GLU A 429 36.43 -1.20 15.53
C GLU A 429 36.22 -0.62 14.12
N ASN A 430 35.01 -0.10 13.82
CA ASN A 430 34.62 0.33 12.48
C ASN A 430 34.48 1.85 12.35
N ASN A 431 34.76 2.62 13.38
CA ASN A 431 34.52 4.07 13.46
C ASN A 431 33.05 4.41 13.09
N THR A 432 32.10 3.55 13.52
CA THR A 432 30.67 3.71 13.24
C THR A 432 30.11 4.86 14.08
N THR A 433 29.45 5.80 13.42
CA THR A 433 28.67 6.86 14.11
C THR A 433 27.34 6.29 14.57
N ILE A 434 27.00 6.46 15.85
CA ILE A 434 25.80 5.88 16.45
C ILE A 434 24.87 7.00 16.89
N ILE A 435 23.59 6.89 16.55
CA ILE A 435 22.53 7.78 17.05
C ILE A 435 21.51 6.92 17.80
N ALA A 436 21.33 7.15 19.08
CA ALA A 436 20.38 6.41 19.90
C ALA A 436 19.26 7.33 20.39
N ILE A 437 18.02 6.95 20.10
CA ILE A 437 16.84 7.49 20.77
C ILE A 437 16.49 6.54 21.89
N ALA A 438 16.41 7.04 23.10
CA ALA A 438 16.08 6.22 24.26
C ALA A 438 14.81 6.72 24.96
N HIS A 439 13.96 5.75 25.29
CA HIS A 439 12.87 5.98 26.24
C HIS A 439 13.37 5.89 27.70
N ARG A 440 14.32 4.96 27.93
CA ARG A 440 15.02 4.85 29.22
C ARG A 440 16.31 5.66 29.16
N LEU A 441 16.37 6.80 29.86
CA LEU A 441 17.54 7.69 29.83
C LEU A 441 18.81 6.99 30.27
N THR A 442 18.73 5.97 31.13
CA THR A 442 19.88 5.16 31.57
C THR A 442 20.66 4.52 30.44
N THR A 443 20.01 4.22 29.28
CA THR A 443 20.69 3.65 28.11
C THR A 443 21.60 4.65 27.41
N LEU A 444 21.44 5.97 27.68
CA LEU A 444 22.27 7.03 27.12
C LEU A 444 23.53 7.31 27.93
N LYS A 445 23.76 6.57 29.03
CA LYS A 445 24.86 6.85 29.96
C LYS A 445 26.25 6.80 29.29
N ASN A 446 26.40 5.93 28.30
CA ASN A 446 27.66 5.73 27.57
C ASN A 446 27.76 6.55 26.28
N CYS A 447 26.81 7.47 26.02
CA CYS A 447 26.91 8.38 24.89
C CYS A 447 28.02 9.43 25.11
N ASP A 448 28.77 9.72 24.03
CA ASP A 448 29.79 10.77 24.04
C ASP A 448 29.16 12.16 24.21
N ARG A 449 27.94 12.31 23.61
CA ARG A 449 27.18 13.55 23.57
C ARG A 449 25.68 13.21 23.61
N ILE A 450 24.92 13.97 24.38
CA ILE A 450 23.47 13.87 24.48
C ILE A 450 22.86 15.21 24.10
N ILE A 451 21.83 15.21 23.29
CA ILE A 451 20.99 16.36 23.02
C ILE A 451 19.58 16.12 23.56
N VAL A 452 18.98 17.15 24.11
CA VAL A 452 17.59 17.13 24.59
C VAL A 452 16.74 17.95 23.62
N LEU A 453 15.84 17.30 22.95
CA LEU A 453 14.90 17.92 22.02
C LEU A 453 13.65 18.38 22.76
N ASN A 454 13.25 19.63 22.53
CA ASN A 454 11.98 20.18 22.98
C ASN A 454 11.35 21.01 21.88
N LYS A 455 10.10 20.69 21.50
CA LYS A 455 9.31 21.42 20.47
C LYS A 455 10.10 21.73 19.19
N GLY A 456 10.91 20.78 18.73
CA GLY A 456 11.64 20.88 17.46
C GLY A 456 12.99 21.58 17.53
N HIS A 457 13.46 21.99 18.71
CA HIS A 457 14.75 22.63 18.95
C HIS A 457 15.60 21.86 19.96
N ILE A 458 16.92 22.08 19.96
CA ILE A 458 17.83 21.58 21.01
C ILE A 458 17.73 22.50 22.21
N GLU A 459 17.22 21.99 23.32
CA GLU A 459 17.08 22.71 24.59
C GLU A 459 18.33 22.59 25.42
N GLU A 460 18.90 21.39 25.49
CA GLU A 460 20.10 21.09 26.28
C GLU A 460 21.04 20.18 25.50
N GLU A 461 22.32 20.31 25.82
CA GLU A 461 23.37 19.50 25.25
C GLU A 461 24.49 19.31 26.28
N GLY A 462 25.08 18.10 26.31
CA GLY A 462 26.18 17.77 27.23
C GLY A 462 26.37 16.25 27.35
N LYS A 463 27.20 15.83 28.28
CA LYS A 463 27.35 14.44 28.72
C LYS A 463 26.27 14.09 29.75
N PHE A 464 26.05 12.80 29.97
CA PHE A 464 25.04 12.31 30.88
C PHE A 464 25.10 12.94 32.27
N ASP A 465 26.28 12.89 32.93
CA ASP A 465 26.44 13.39 34.27
C ASP A 465 26.33 14.93 34.31
N GLU A 466 26.88 15.65 33.32
CA GLU A 466 26.77 17.09 33.15
C GLU A 466 25.31 17.56 33.09
N LEU A 467 24.47 16.83 32.32
CA LEU A 467 23.04 17.14 32.15
C LEU A 467 22.24 16.85 33.45
N ILE A 468 22.62 15.80 34.19
CA ILE A 468 22.02 15.52 35.52
C ILE A 468 22.36 16.62 36.50
N ASP A 469 23.65 17.03 36.59
CA ASP A 469 24.11 18.05 37.52
C ASP A 469 23.57 19.44 37.20
N LYS A 470 23.30 19.72 35.94
CA LYS A 470 22.71 20.98 35.48
C LYS A 470 21.29 21.21 36.02
N GLY A 471 20.56 20.13 36.39
CA GLY A 471 19.22 20.23 36.98
C GLY A 471 18.15 20.75 36.02
N GLY A 472 18.37 20.61 34.71
CA GLY A 472 17.47 21.07 33.68
C GLY A 472 16.46 19.99 33.23
N MET A 473 15.98 20.12 32.01
CA MET A 473 14.94 19.23 31.43
C MET A 473 15.36 17.77 31.43
N PHE A 474 16.63 17.46 31.10
CA PHE A 474 17.15 16.08 31.12
C PHE A 474 17.07 15.49 32.54
N SER A 475 17.52 16.25 33.55
CA SER A 475 17.46 15.85 34.95
C SER A 475 16.01 15.62 35.41
N ASP A 476 15.09 16.52 35.04
CA ASP A 476 13.69 16.41 35.42
C ASP A 476 13.02 15.18 34.75
N MET A 477 13.36 14.85 33.48
CA MET A 477 12.95 13.64 32.83
C MET A 477 13.52 12.38 33.49
N TYR A 478 14.80 12.42 33.90
CA TYR A 478 15.47 11.29 34.54
C TYR A 478 14.86 10.96 35.92
N TYR A 479 14.52 11.99 36.73
CA TYR A 479 13.86 11.82 38.01
C TYR A 479 12.32 11.73 37.95
N GLY A 480 11.75 11.70 36.77
CA GLY A 480 10.29 11.57 36.59
C GLY A 480 9.48 12.77 37.03
N LYS A 481 10.05 13.97 37.02
CA LYS A 481 9.38 15.23 37.38
C LYS A 481 8.63 15.86 36.17
N LEU A 482 8.97 15.48 34.93
CA LEU A 482 8.27 15.85 33.72
C LEU A 482 7.37 14.68 33.30
N ASN A 483 6.07 14.93 33.22
CA ASN A 483 5.07 13.99 32.68
C ASN A 483 5.02 14.04 31.14
#